data_b51420924a800b0c14a2160867251a94
#
_entry.id   b51420924a800b0c14a2160867251a94
#
_cell.length_a   1.000
_cell.length_b   1.000
_cell.length_c   1.000
_cell.angle_alpha   90.00
_cell.angle_beta   90.00
_cell.angle_gamma   90.00
#
_symmetry.space_group_name_H-M   'P 1'
#
loop_
_entity.id
_entity.type
_entity.pdbx_description
1 polymer ?
#
loop_
_entity_poly.entity_id
_entity_poly.type
_entity_poly.pdbx_seq_one_letter_code
_entity_poly.pdbx_strand_id
1 'polypeptide(L)'
;VGSEMCIRDSIMVGGVFFATNPVLTFFMPAGSALLAGPIYLLMIAKVHKRWSVTIMGVIMATIWFVTGMHWAFALGYLIMAVVADFVAGTKQYKSKKINSLSYILFSLGGTGSYLVFFADPQGWAQTMLGNGTEQSYIDTMQTTANAGIFIAMFAALLVTASISAFVGCKMLKKQFEKAGITASVSYTHLTLPTI
;
A
#
# COMPACT_ATOMS: atom_id res chain seq x y z
N VAL A 1 1.23 12.04 -13.97
CA VAL A 1 2.11 12.87 -13.11
C VAL A 1 1.39 13.27 -11.81
N GLY A 2 0.13 13.73 -11.84
CA GLY A 2 -0.55 14.21 -10.61
C GLY A 2 -0.98 13.10 -9.62
N SER A 3 -1.38 11.93 -10.09
CA SER A 3 -1.84 10.83 -9.21
C SER A 3 -0.68 10.12 -8.49
N GLU A 4 0.48 10.03 -9.12
CA GLU A 4 1.67 9.39 -8.54
C GLU A 4 2.28 10.24 -7.43
N MET A 5 2.33 11.57 -7.59
CA MET A 5 2.74 12.49 -6.53
C MET A 5 1.79 12.41 -5.33
N CYS A 6 0.47 12.32 -5.56
CA CYS A 6 -0.51 12.25 -4.50
C CYS A 6 -0.42 10.94 -3.68
N ILE A 7 -0.07 9.80 -4.32
CA ILE A 7 0.17 8.52 -3.61
C ILE A 7 1.38 8.65 -2.70
N ARG A 8 2.50 9.17 -3.24
CA ARG A 8 3.72 9.38 -2.49
C ARG A 8 3.46 10.25 -1.26
N ASP A 9 2.81 11.39 -1.44
CA ASP A 9 2.57 12.35 -0.38
C ASP A 9 1.64 11.77 0.69
N SER A 10 0.60 11.03 0.31
CA SER A 10 -0.30 10.36 1.27
C SER A 10 0.40 9.29 2.09
N ILE A 11 1.28 8.50 1.49
CA ILE A 11 2.05 7.47 2.20
C ILE A 11 3.09 8.11 3.10
N MET A 12 3.76 9.18 2.66
CA MET A 12 4.73 9.89 3.48
C MET A 12 4.09 10.60 4.66
N VAL A 13 2.98 11.31 4.46
CA VAL A 13 2.25 11.99 5.55
C VAL A 13 1.73 10.97 6.57
N GLY A 14 1.13 9.85 6.11
CA GLY A 14 0.68 8.78 6.99
C GLY A 14 1.84 8.09 7.73
N GLY A 15 3.01 7.97 7.10
CA GLY A 15 4.18 7.33 7.68
C GLY A 15 4.92 8.22 8.69
N VAL A 16 5.23 9.45 8.33
CA VAL A 16 5.99 10.40 9.17
C VAL A 16 5.32 10.64 10.51
N PHE A 17 3.99 10.77 10.55
CA PHE A 17 3.27 10.97 11.80
C PHE A 17 3.49 9.82 12.80
N PHE A 18 3.57 8.58 12.33
CA PHE A 18 3.80 7.41 13.18
C PHE A 18 5.29 7.19 13.50
N ALA A 19 6.19 7.60 12.61
CA ALA A 19 7.62 7.38 12.76
C ALA A 19 8.28 8.20 13.87
N THR A 20 7.64 9.28 14.32
CA THR A 20 8.16 10.14 15.40
C THR A 20 8.11 9.49 16.77
N ASN A 21 7.29 8.46 16.98
CA ASN A 21 7.16 7.75 18.24
C ASN A 21 7.54 6.27 18.05
N PRO A 22 8.51 5.74 18.81
CA PRO A 22 8.99 4.37 18.65
C PRO A 22 7.93 3.28 18.89
N VAL A 23 6.87 3.57 19.64
CA VAL A 23 5.76 2.64 19.85
C VAL A 23 4.76 2.71 18.70
N LEU A 24 4.44 3.92 18.25
CA LEU A 24 3.49 4.13 17.16
C LEU A 24 4.07 3.70 15.80
N THR A 25 5.39 3.63 15.66
CA THR A 25 6.04 3.24 14.42
C THR A 25 5.61 1.85 13.93
N PHE A 26 5.26 0.91 14.84
CA PHE A 26 4.71 -0.39 14.47
C PHE A 26 3.39 -0.29 13.68
N PHE A 27 2.64 0.78 13.87
CA PHE A 27 1.38 1.04 13.16
C PHE A 27 1.54 1.91 11.91
N MET A 28 2.77 2.31 11.57
CA MET A 28 3.07 3.09 10.37
C MET A 28 2.54 2.42 9.08
N PRO A 29 2.67 1.10 8.86
CA PRO A 29 2.08 0.46 7.68
C PRO A 29 0.55 0.58 7.64
N ALA A 30 -0.11 0.51 8.80
CA ALA A 30 -1.57 0.65 8.89
C ALA A 30 -2.02 2.09 8.58
N GLY A 31 -1.30 3.10 9.08
CA GLY A 31 -1.56 4.51 8.79
C GLY A 31 -1.39 4.83 7.30
N SER A 32 -0.30 4.36 6.70
CA SER A 32 -0.04 4.52 5.27
C SER A 32 -1.10 3.82 4.42
N ALA A 33 -1.51 2.60 4.79
CA ALA A 33 -2.54 1.86 4.11
C ALA A 33 -3.92 2.54 4.19
N LEU A 34 -4.24 3.25 5.27
CA LEU A 34 -5.51 3.94 5.38
C LEU A 34 -5.68 5.02 4.30
N LEU A 35 -4.63 5.75 3.98
CA LEU A 35 -4.65 6.88 3.05
C LEU A 35 -4.45 6.47 1.59
N ALA A 36 -3.67 5.43 1.33
CA ALA A 36 -3.25 5.08 -0.02
C ALA A 36 -4.32 4.37 -0.88
N GLY A 37 -5.33 3.73 -0.26
CA GLY A 37 -6.29 2.88 -0.99
C GLY A 37 -7.09 3.58 -2.08
N PRO A 38 -7.74 4.72 -1.83
CA PRO A 38 -8.48 5.44 -2.86
C PRO A 38 -7.61 5.80 -4.07
N ILE A 39 -6.37 6.21 -3.82
CA ILE A 39 -5.44 6.66 -4.84
C ILE A 39 -4.91 5.46 -5.65
N TYR A 40 -4.57 4.36 -4.97
CA TYR A 40 -4.17 3.11 -5.61
C TYR A 40 -5.25 2.57 -6.54
N LEU A 41 -6.50 2.51 -6.05
CA LEU A 41 -7.62 2.02 -6.84
C LEU A 41 -7.96 2.95 -8.02
N LEU A 42 -7.80 4.27 -7.84
CA LEU A 42 -7.95 5.23 -8.93
C LEU A 42 -6.88 5.04 -10.00
N MET A 43 -5.63 4.81 -9.60
CA MET A 43 -4.53 4.52 -10.53
C MET A 43 -4.84 3.27 -11.36
N ILE A 44 -5.19 2.15 -10.70
CA ILE A 44 -5.54 0.91 -11.41
C ILE A 44 -6.75 1.11 -12.33
N ALA A 45 -7.75 1.87 -11.89
CA ALA A 45 -8.94 2.15 -12.70
C ALA A 45 -8.64 3.00 -13.95
N LYS A 46 -7.58 3.79 -13.94
CA LYS A 46 -7.13 4.59 -15.09
C LYS A 46 -6.12 3.86 -15.96
N VAL A 47 -5.23 3.07 -15.34
CA VAL A 47 -4.11 2.41 -16.01
C VAL A 47 -4.32 0.90 -15.99
N HIS A 48 -5.06 0.38 -16.96
CA HIS A 48 -5.33 -1.06 -17.11
C HIS A 48 -4.18 -1.77 -17.83
N LYS A 49 -2.93 -1.54 -17.43
CA LYS A 49 -1.74 -2.13 -18.07
C LYS A 49 -0.98 -3.02 -17.10
N ARG A 50 -0.45 -4.12 -17.60
CA ARG A 50 0.50 -4.96 -16.86
C ARG A 50 1.69 -4.12 -16.39
N TRP A 51 2.23 -4.47 -15.24
CA TRP A 51 3.38 -3.84 -14.60
C TRP A 51 3.13 -2.44 -14.00
N SER A 52 1.90 -1.91 -14.09
CA SER A 52 1.60 -0.60 -13.50
C SER A 52 1.76 -0.59 -11.97
N VAL A 53 1.33 -1.65 -11.30
CA VAL A 53 1.48 -1.80 -9.84
C VAL A 53 2.93 -2.09 -9.47
N THR A 54 3.62 -2.91 -10.27
CA THR A 54 5.05 -3.20 -10.07
C THR A 54 5.88 -1.93 -10.20
N ILE A 55 5.65 -1.10 -11.22
CA ILE A 55 6.36 0.18 -11.40
C ILE A 55 6.13 1.08 -10.17
N MET A 56 4.90 1.16 -9.68
CA MET A 56 4.61 1.90 -8.45
C MET A 56 5.39 1.34 -7.25
N GLY A 57 5.46 0.02 -7.12
CA GLY A 57 6.25 -0.63 -6.08
C GLY A 57 7.74 -0.33 -6.16
N VAL A 58 8.31 -0.30 -7.37
CA VAL A 58 9.70 0.11 -7.60
C VAL A 58 9.93 1.56 -7.16
N ILE A 59 9.03 2.47 -7.51
CA ILE A 59 9.11 3.88 -7.09
C ILE A 59 9.08 3.98 -5.56
N MET A 60 8.14 3.28 -4.90
CA MET A 60 8.04 3.28 -3.45
C MET A 60 9.27 2.66 -2.78
N ALA A 61 9.77 1.54 -3.29
CA ALA A 61 10.98 0.89 -2.83
C ALA A 61 12.20 1.84 -2.91
N THR A 62 12.35 2.53 -4.03
CA THR A 62 13.43 3.50 -4.24
C THR A 62 13.34 4.66 -3.25
N ILE A 63 12.14 5.22 -3.04
CA ILE A 63 11.93 6.32 -2.10
C ILE A 63 12.32 5.89 -0.67
N TRP A 64 11.80 4.76 -0.19
CA TRP A 64 12.12 4.27 1.15
C TRP A 64 13.60 3.94 1.33
N PHE A 65 14.25 3.41 0.30
CA PHE A 65 15.69 3.13 0.32
C PHE A 65 16.51 4.43 0.41
N VAL A 66 16.20 5.43 -0.39
CA VAL A 66 16.91 6.72 -0.43
C VAL A 66 16.66 7.54 0.85
N THR A 67 15.50 7.39 1.49
CA THR A 67 15.19 8.07 2.77
C THR A 67 15.91 7.47 3.99
N GLY A 68 16.78 6.47 3.81
CA GLY A 68 17.53 5.83 4.90
C GLY A 68 16.74 4.84 5.73
N MET A 69 15.55 4.42 5.27
CA MET A 69 14.82 3.34 5.91
C MET A 69 15.51 2.00 5.70
N HIS A 70 15.21 1.03 6.55
CA HIS A 70 15.79 -0.30 6.46
C HIS A 70 15.56 -0.92 5.07
N TRP A 71 16.58 -1.51 4.46
CA TRP A 71 16.52 -2.09 3.11
C TRP A 71 15.35 -3.06 2.90
N ALA A 72 14.91 -3.75 3.95
CA ALA A 72 13.79 -4.69 3.88
C ALA A 72 12.43 -4.01 3.59
N PHE A 73 12.28 -2.70 3.80
CA PHE A 73 11.13 -1.95 3.31
C PHE A 73 11.08 -1.98 1.78
N ALA A 74 12.21 -1.66 1.16
CA ALA A 74 12.31 -1.65 -0.30
C ALA A 74 12.02 -3.04 -0.89
N LEU A 75 12.62 -4.06 -0.31
CA LEU A 75 12.40 -5.45 -0.74
C LEU A 75 10.94 -5.89 -0.53
N GLY A 76 10.33 -5.55 0.59
CA GLY A 76 8.92 -5.83 0.87
C GLY A 76 7.99 -5.22 -0.18
N TYR A 77 8.19 -3.94 -0.52
CA TYR A 77 7.40 -3.27 -1.56
C TYR A 77 7.63 -3.87 -2.93
N LEU A 78 8.87 -4.24 -3.30
CA LEU A 78 9.15 -4.89 -4.58
C LEU A 78 8.44 -6.23 -4.71
N ILE A 79 8.57 -7.10 -3.72
CA ILE A 79 7.95 -8.44 -3.75
C ILE A 79 6.43 -8.32 -3.78
N MET A 80 5.86 -7.53 -2.86
CA MET A 80 4.41 -7.44 -2.75
C MET A 80 3.77 -6.68 -3.91
N ALA A 81 4.49 -5.75 -4.55
CA ALA A 81 4.02 -5.09 -5.77
C ALA A 81 3.91 -6.06 -6.94
N VAL A 82 4.89 -6.95 -7.13
CA VAL A 82 4.84 -7.98 -8.18
C VAL A 82 3.66 -8.93 -7.92
N VAL A 83 3.48 -9.39 -6.69
CA VAL A 83 2.36 -10.26 -6.31
C VAL A 83 1.01 -9.55 -6.53
N ALA A 84 0.90 -8.31 -6.09
CA ALA A 84 -0.31 -7.50 -6.25
C ALA A 84 -0.64 -7.24 -7.73
N ASP A 85 0.37 -6.96 -8.55
CA ASP A 85 0.20 -6.75 -10.00
C ASP A 85 -0.27 -8.04 -10.70
N PHE A 86 0.33 -9.18 -10.34
CA PHE A 86 -0.10 -10.47 -10.84
C PHE A 86 -1.57 -10.75 -10.49
N VAL A 87 -1.97 -10.53 -9.24
CA VAL A 87 -3.36 -10.70 -8.79
C VAL A 87 -4.31 -9.77 -9.54
N ALA A 88 -4.02 -8.47 -9.65
CA ALA A 88 -4.84 -7.52 -10.42
C ALA A 88 -4.94 -7.92 -11.90
N GLY A 89 -3.84 -8.42 -12.47
CA GLY A 89 -3.73 -8.88 -13.86
C GLY A 89 -4.64 -10.06 -14.19
N THR A 90 -5.00 -10.93 -13.24
CA THR A 90 -5.87 -12.12 -13.46
C THR A 90 -7.24 -11.73 -14.03
N LYS A 91 -7.76 -10.56 -13.72
CA LYS A 91 -9.02 -10.01 -14.24
C LYS A 91 -8.82 -8.74 -15.07
N GLN A 92 -7.64 -8.62 -15.70
CA GLN A 92 -7.28 -7.48 -16.57
C GLN A 92 -7.51 -6.11 -15.89
N TYR A 93 -7.28 -6.03 -14.58
CA TYR A 93 -7.45 -4.80 -13.77
C TYR A 93 -8.88 -4.22 -13.74
N LYS A 94 -9.90 -4.98 -14.21
CA LYS A 94 -11.28 -4.51 -14.32
C LYS A 94 -12.16 -4.89 -13.13
N SER A 95 -11.75 -5.86 -12.32
CA SER A 95 -12.55 -6.34 -11.19
C SER A 95 -12.27 -5.55 -9.92
N LYS A 96 -13.28 -4.84 -9.40
CA LYS A 96 -13.18 -4.09 -8.13
C LYS A 96 -12.72 -4.95 -6.96
N LYS A 97 -13.26 -6.17 -6.82
CA LYS A 97 -12.91 -7.10 -5.73
C LYS A 97 -11.44 -7.54 -5.82
N ILE A 98 -10.99 -7.90 -7.02
CA ILE A 98 -9.60 -8.34 -7.24
C ILE A 98 -8.62 -7.17 -7.07
N ASN A 99 -8.97 -5.97 -7.52
CA ASN A 99 -8.15 -4.78 -7.33
C ASN A 99 -8.07 -4.37 -5.85
N SER A 100 -9.16 -4.57 -5.07
CA SER A 100 -9.12 -4.37 -3.61
C SER A 100 -8.21 -5.39 -2.92
N LEU A 101 -8.27 -6.66 -3.32
CA LEU A 101 -7.37 -7.70 -2.81
C LEU A 101 -5.90 -7.38 -3.17
N SER A 102 -5.65 -6.99 -4.42
CA SER A 102 -4.35 -6.52 -4.88
C SER A 102 -3.82 -5.36 -4.03
N TYR A 103 -4.67 -4.41 -3.67
CA TYR A 103 -4.30 -3.31 -2.77
C TYR A 103 -3.90 -3.79 -1.37
N ILE A 104 -4.68 -4.71 -0.77
CA ILE A 104 -4.36 -5.27 0.54
C ILE A 104 -2.99 -5.98 0.50
N LEU A 105 -2.74 -6.76 -0.54
CA LEU A 105 -1.44 -7.41 -0.75
C LEU A 105 -0.31 -6.40 -0.92
N PHE A 106 -0.51 -5.35 -1.73
CA PHE A 106 0.47 -4.27 -1.88
C PHE A 106 0.81 -3.60 -0.54
N SER A 107 -0.20 -3.36 0.30
CA SER A 107 -0.04 -2.73 1.61
C SER A 107 0.83 -3.56 2.57
N LEU A 108 0.85 -4.90 2.42
CA LEU A 108 1.75 -5.76 3.19
C LEU A 108 3.23 -5.51 2.90
N GLY A 109 3.57 -4.89 1.76
CA GLY A 109 4.95 -4.50 1.46
C GLY A 109 5.58 -3.60 2.53
N GLY A 110 4.77 -2.74 3.17
CA GLY A 110 5.20 -1.89 4.26
C GLY A 110 5.57 -2.61 5.56
N THR A 111 5.34 -3.92 5.67
CA THR A 111 5.74 -4.70 6.86
C THR A 111 7.13 -5.31 6.74
N GLY A 112 7.79 -5.23 5.58
CA GLY A 112 9.06 -5.92 5.32
C GLY A 112 10.15 -5.64 6.35
N SER A 113 10.34 -4.38 6.75
CA SER A 113 11.32 -4.02 7.78
C SER A 113 10.96 -4.57 9.16
N TYR A 114 9.68 -4.57 9.52
CA TYR A 114 9.23 -5.09 10.80
C TYR A 114 9.37 -6.61 10.89
N LEU A 115 9.19 -7.34 9.78
CA LEU A 115 9.46 -8.77 9.74
C LEU A 115 10.93 -9.06 10.09
N VAL A 116 11.87 -8.29 9.54
CA VAL A 116 13.30 -8.42 9.88
C VAL A 116 13.54 -8.02 11.33
N PHE A 117 12.92 -6.94 11.82
CA PHE A 117 13.04 -6.51 13.21
C PHE A 117 12.60 -7.60 14.20
N PHE A 118 11.49 -8.30 13.95
CA PHE A 118 11.03 -9.39 14.83
C PHE A 118 11.83 -10.68 14.66
N ALA A 119 12.45 -10.91 13.49
CA ALA A 119 13.28 -12.09 13.23
C ALA A 119 14.70 -11.93 13.77
N ASP A 120 15.32 -10.77 13.56
CA ASP A 120 16.68 -10.42 14.01
C ASP A 120 16.72 -8.96 14.48
N PRO A 121 16.32 -8.70 15.75
CA PRO A 121 16.32 -7.35 16.31
C PRO A 121 17.69 -6.68 16.35
N GLN A 122 18.76 -7.48 16.52
CA GLN A 122 20.12 -6.95 16.62
C GLN A 122 20.68 -6.52 15.25
N GLY A 123 20.55 -7.38 14.24
CA GLY A 123 20.96 -7.04 12.87
C GLY A 123 20.16 -5.87 12.30
N TRP A 124 18.85 -5.80 12.61
CA TRP A 124 18.02 -4.66 12.26
C TRP A 124 18.53 -3.37 12.93
N ALA A 125 18.80 -3.43 14.25
CA ALA A 125 19.30 -2.28 15.02
C ALA A 125 20.61 -1.74 14.47
N GLN A 126 21.58 -2.61 14.15
CA GLN A 126 22.86 -2.20 13.56
C GLN A 126 22.66 -1.47 12.23
N THR A 127 21.76 -1.95 11.39
CA THR A 127 21.45 -1.28 10.12
C THR A 127 20.85 0.11 10.34
N MET A 128 19.89 0.23 11.28
CA MET A 128 19.23 1.50 11.57
C MET A 128 20.15 2.50 12.24
N LEU A 129 21.05 2.06 13.13
CA LEU A 129 22.12 2.92 13.68
C LEU A 129 23.05 3.45 12.59
N GLY A 130 23.43 2.58 11.66
CA GLY A 130 24.23 2.97 10.50
C GLY A 130 23.51 3.99 9.60
N ASN A 131 22.19 3.98 9.57
CA ASN A 131 21.35 4.94 8.85
C ASN A 131 21.03 6.22 9.64
N GLY A 132 21.56 6.35 10.88
CA GLY A 132 21.43 7.56 11.69
C GLY A 132 20.25 7.58 12.64
N THR A 133 19.60 6.44 12.91
CA THR A 133 18.55 6.34 13.93
C THR A 133 19.17 6.37 15.34
N GLU A 134 18.56 7.09 16.27
CA GLU A 134 19.05 7.20 17.64
C GLU A 134 18.91 5.88 18.42
N GLN A 135 19.91 5.57 19.22
CA GLN A 135 19.95 4.36 20.06
C GLN A 135 18.72 4.27 21.00
N SER A 136 18.36 5.39 21.63
CA SER A 136 17.19 5.50 22.52
C SER A 136 15.87 5.10 21.86
N TYR A 137 15.72 5.43 20.58
CA TYR A 137 14.56 5.04 19.78
C TYR A 137 14.51 3.52 19.56
N ILE A 138 15.66 2.93 19.23
CA ILE A 138 15.81 1.49 18.98
C ILE A 138 15.57 0.71 20.28
N ASP A 139 16.15 1.14 21.40
CA ASP A 139 15.98 0.50 22.70
C ASP A 139 14.49 0.49 23.13
N THR A 140 13.78 1.61 22.89
CA THR A 140 12.36 1.68 23.17
C THR A 140 11.54 0.73 22.28
N MET A 141 11.88 0.63 20.99
CA MET A 141 11.25 -0.33 20.10
C MET A 141 11.48 -1.77 20.57
N GLN A 142 12.71 -2.12 20.92
CA GLN A 142 13.07 -3.49 21.36
C GLN A 142 12.40 -3.87 22.67
N THR A 143 12.33 -2.96 23.64
CA THR A 143 11.66 -3.20 24.92
C THR A 143 10.14 -3.30 24.81
N THR A 144 9.55 -2.61 23.85
CA THR A 144 8.11 -2.61 23.61
C THR A 144 7.67 -3.79 22.73
N ALA A 145 8.57 -4.32 21.92
CA ALA A 145 8.28 -5.38 20.95
C ALA A 145 7.89 -6.69 21.67
N ASN A 146 6.72 -7.20 21.33
CA ASN A 146 6.25 -8.50 21.78
C ASN A 146 5.31 -9.12 20.74
N ALA A 147 4.96 -10.41 20.91
CA ALA A 147 4.07 -11.11 19.99
C ALA A 147 2.69 -10.43 19.86
N GLY A 148 2.20 -9.78 20.92
CA GLY A 148 0.94 -9.03 20.89
C GLY A 148 1.00 -7.84 19.94
N ILE A 149 2.08 -7.05 19.98
CA ILE A 149 2.30 -5.92 19.04
C ILE A 149 2.45 -6.42 17.62
N PHE A 150 3.17 -7.53 17.40
CA PHE A 150 3.29 -8.13 16.08
C PHE A 150 1.92 -8.48 15.49
N ILE A 151 1.07 -9.17 16.23
CA ILE A 151 -0.28 -9.54 15.81
C ILE A 151 -1.14 -8.29 15.61
N ALA A 152 -1.08 -7.32 16.54
CA ALA A 152 -1.83 -6.08 16.47
C ALA A 152 -1.46 -5.24 15.23
N MET A 153 -0.18 -5.18 14.87
CA MET A 153 0.32 -4.50 13.68
C MET A 153 -0.30 -5.09 12.40
N PHE A 154 -0.27 -6.42 12.26
CA PHE A 154 -0.86 -7.08 11.08
C PHE A 154 -2.38 -6.94 11.06
N ALA A 155 -3.05 -7.12 12.20
CA ALA A 155 -4.50 -6.94 12.29
C ALA A 155 -4.91 -5.51 11.93
N ALA A 156 -4.23 -4.50 12.48
CA ALA A 156 -4.46 -3.10 12.17
C ALA A 156 -4.25 -2.81 10.69
N LEU A 157 -3.17 -3.32 10.10
CA LEU A 157 -2.89 -3.16 8.66
C LEU A 157 -4.01 -3.76 7.79
N LEU A 158 -4.42 -4.98 8.05
CA LEU A 158 -5.47 -5.64 7.26
C LEU A 158 -6.81 -4.92 7.39
N VAL A 159 -7.17 -4.47 8.60
CA VAL A 159 -8.40 -3.72 8.85
C VAL A 159 -8.35 -2.37 8.12
N THR A 160 -7.29 -1.59 8.29
CA THR A 160 -7.17 -0.26 7.66
C THR A 160 -7.08 -0.35 6.14
N ALA A 161 -6.34 -1.33 5.59
CA ALA A 161 -6.29 -1.58 4.14
C ALA A 161 -7.66 -1.98 3.58
N SER A 162 -8.42 -2.81 4.29
CA SER A 162 -9.77 -3.22 3.88
C SER A 162 -10.75 -2.05 3.89
N ILE A 163 -10.73 -1.22 4.95
CA ILE A 163 -11.54 0.00 5.05
C ILE A 163 -11.18 0.96 3.92
N SER A 164 -9.89 1.19 3.70
CA SER A 164 -9.38 2.09 2.67
C SER A 164 -9.76 1.61 1.25
N ALA A 165 -9.68 0.30 1.00
CA ALA A 165 -10.15 -0.28 -0.26
C ALA A 165 -11.65 -0.09 -0.46
N PHE A 166 -12.45 -0.29 0.59
CA PHE A 166 -13.90 -0.07 0.52
C PHE A 166 -14.25 1.38 0.22
N VAL A 167 -13.63 2.33 0.94
CA VAL A 167 -13.80 3.77 0.70
C VAL A 167 -13.37 4.14 -0.72
N GLY A 168 -12.23 3.64 -1.18
CA GLY A 168 -11.74 3.86 -2.54
C GLY A 168 -12.69 3.36 -3.62
N CYS A 169 -13.25 2.16 -3.44
CA CYS A 169 -14.27 1.63 -4.36
C CYS A 169 -15.55 2.48 -4.39
N LYS A 170 -15.98 3.01 -3.23
CA LYS A 170 -17.16 3.89 -3.15
C LYS A 170 -16.92 5.25 -3.81
N MET A 171 -15.73 5.81 -3.61
CA MET A 171 -15.31 7.07 -4.27
C MET A 171 -15.22 6.92 -5.78
N LEU A 172 -14.64 5.83 -6.27
CA LEU A 172 -14.57 5.52 -7.70
C LEU A 172 -15.96 5.43 -8.32
N LYS A 173 -16.89 4.70 -7.71
CA LYS A 173 -18.28 4.62 -8.20
C LYS A 173 -18.89 6.00 -8.37
N LYS A 174 -18.77 6.87 -7.35
CA LYS A 174 -19.32 8.22 -7.39
C LYS A 174 -18.68 9.12 -8.45
N GLN A 175 -17.37 8.97 -8.69
CA GLN A 175 -16.65 9.74 -9.73
C GLN A 175 -17.05 9.29 -11.13
N PHE A 176 -17.20 7.98 -11.38
CA PHE A 176 -17.64 7.46 -12.68
C PHE A 176 -19.10 7.83 -12.99
N GLU A 177 -19.97 7.79 -11.99
CA GLU A 177 -21.37 8.24 -12.13
C GLU A 177 -21.46 9.73 -12.48
N LYS A 178 -20.65 10.59 -11.81
CA LYS A 178 -20.58 12.03 -12.13
C LYS A 178 -19.99 12.33 -13.50
N ALA A 179 -19.09 11.48 -13.99
CA ALA A 179 -18.46 11.63 -15.31
C ALA A 179 -19.32 11.08 -16.46
N GLY A 180 -20.53 10.55 -16.18
CA GLY A 180 -21.44 10.00 -17.20
C GLY A 180 -20.95 8.67 -17.82
N ILE A 181 -19.89 8.05 -17.28
CA ILE A 181 -19.25 6.87 -17.88
C ILE A 181 -20.02 5.58 -17.55
N THR A 182 -20.93 5.61 -16.59
CA THR A 182 -21.74 4.44 -16.20
C THR A 182 -22.90 4.13 -17.15
N ALA A 183 -23.19 4.99 -18.11
CA ALA A 183 -24.29 4.79 -19.07
C ALA A 183 -23.93 3.86 -20.25
N SER A 184 -22.64 3.49 -20.45
CA SER A 184 -22.23 2.77 -21.67
C SER A 184 -22.19 1.24 -21.56
N VAL A 185 -22.55 0.64 -20.43
CA VAL A 185 -22.46 -0.82 -20.25
C VAL A 185 -23.83 -1.52 -20.37
N SER A 186 -24.91 -0.78 -20.56
CA SER A 186 -26.28 -1.33 -20.64
C SER A 186 -26.90 -1.39 -22.04
N TYR A 187 -26.20 -1.01 -23.10
CA TYR A 187 -26.76 -0.96 -24.44
C TYR A 187 -26.13 -1.89 -25.47
N THR A 188 -25.74 -3.10 -25.08
CA THR A 188 -25.32 -4.14 -26.05
C THR A 188 -26.46 -5.11 -26.43
N HIS A 189 -27.71 -4.77 -26.17
CA HIS A 189 -28.87 -5.51 -26.67
C HIS A 189 -29.93 -4.56 -27.23
N LEU A 190 -29.55 -3.79 -28.25
CA LEU A 190 -30.53 -3.25 -29.18
C LEU A 190 -30.25 -3.87 -30.54
N THR A 191 -31.04 -4.87 -30.86
CA THR A 191 -31.22 -5.45 -32.19
C THR A 191 -31.36 -4.35 -33.22
N LEU A 192 -30.50 -4.37 -34.23
CA LEU A 192 -30.68 -3.62 -35.46
C LEU A 192 -31.99 -4.07 -36.11
N PRO A 193 -32.87 -3.17 -36.50
CA PRO A 193 -33.97 -3.53 -37.38
C PRO A 193 -33.39 -3.83 -38.79
N THR A 194 -33.68 -5.02 -39.24
CA THR A 194 -33.48 -5.46 -40.62
C THR A 194 -34.34 -4.62 -41.55
N ILE A 195 -33.74 -3.93 -42.50
CA ILE A 195 -34.40 -3.49 -43.76
C ILE A 195 -33.69 -4.18 -44.87
#